data_8df82eef82159c02b19f52e1f7eaa38c
#
_entry.id   8df82eef82159c02b19f52e1f7eaa38c
#
_cell.length_a   1.000
_cell.length_b   1.000
_cell.length_c   1.000
_cell.angle_alpha   90.00
_cell.angle_beta   90.00
_cell.angle_gamma   90.00
#
_symmetry.space_group_name_H-M   'P 1'
#
loop_
_entity.id
_entity.type
_entity.pdbx_description
1 polymer ?
#
loop_
_entity_poly.entity_id
_entity_poly.type
_entity_poly.pdbx_seq_one_letter_code
_entity_poly.pdbx_strand_id
1 'polypeptide(L)'
;AVRCGVEMLVEYHLPLTSQRADVVLAGTHPKTGEASYVVVELKQWSAAYTFEGDPEIVEVPGLPGGPRLHPVIQVRGYCDSLLDFARVMADRPDALAGIAYLHNAADPALVKDLLAVPVSTTGRLFTAADKGAMLDFLRARLSPVPGRQAADLLINSPIAPSKQLLKLAAAEIRDRPQFQLIGNQQLAVDLVMHAVEHARAGNTKRVIAVTGGPGSGKSVIALSLVGELARRGRTVIHATGSRSFTQTLRKVAAVRAPKVKAMFKYFNQFMTADPNGLDVLISDEAH
;
A
#
# COMPACT_ATOMS: atom_id res chain seq x y z
N ALA A 1 8.46 20.45 -30.18
CA ALA A 1 8.01 19.06 -30.17
C ALA A 1 8.99 18.28 -29.30
N VAL A 2 8.57 17.87 -28.10
CA VAL A 2 9.33 16.92 -27.26
C VAL A 2 9.27 15.60 -28.02
N ARG A 3 10.39 15.14 -28.59
CA ARG A 3 10.50 13.76 -29.05
C ARG A 3 10.46 12.91 -27.80
N CYS A 4 9.25 12.37 -27.46
CA CYS A 4 9.07 11.53 -26.31
C CYS A 4 9.69 10.17 -26.59
N GLY A 5 10.90 9.94 -26.07
CA GLY A 5 11.45 8.59 -25.97
C GLY A 5 10.89 7.81 -24.78
N VAL A 6 10.01 8.40 -23.98
CA VAL A 6 9.42 7.78 -22.78
C VAL A 6 8.20 6.96 -23.18
N GLU A 7 8.15 5.69 -22.78
CA GLU A 7 6.97 4.85 -22.91
C GLU A 7 6.02 5.10 -21.75
N MET A 8 4.71 5.09 -22.03
CA MET A 8 3.67 5.34 -21.04
C MET A 8 2.77 4.11 -20.93
N LEU A 9 2.81 3.45 -19.80
CA LEU A 9 1.96 2.33 -19.46
C LEU A 9 0.76 2.88 -18.66
N VAL A 10 -0.40 2.91 -19.29
CA VAL A 10 -1.65 3.43 -18.71
C VAL A 10 -2.40 2.29 -18.01
N GLU A 11 -3.03 2.57 -16.87
CA GLU A 11 -3.78 1.58 -16.10
C GLU A 11 -2.94 0.32 -15.84
N TYR A 12 -1.67 0.54 -15.44
CA TYR A 12 -0.72 -0.55 -15.26
C TYR A 12 -1.12 -1.42 -14.04
N HIS A 13 -1.38 -2.70 -14.29
CA HIS A 13 -1.69 -3.67 -13.26
C HIS A 13 -0.50 -3.91 -12.32
N LEU A 14 -0.68 -3.64 -11.04
CA LEU A 14 0.32 -3.90 -10.04
C LEU A 14 0.40 -5.41 -9.73
N PRO A 15 1.61 -5.94 -9.48
CA PRO A 15 1.81 -7.35 -9.19
C PRO A 15 0.97 -7.83 -8.01
N LEU A 16 0.32 -8.98 -8.15
CA LEU A 16 -0.45 -9.70 -7.11
C LEU A 16 -1.55 -8.86 -6.42
N THR A 17 -2.08 -7.87 -7.09
CA THR A 17 -3.18 -7.03 -6.59
C THR A 17 -4.17 -6.75 -7.72
N SER A 18 -5.42 -6.39 -7.37
CA SER A 18 -6.41 -5.88 -8.31
C SER A 18 -6.24 -4.40 -8.63
N GLN A 19 -5.25 -3.75 -8.02
CA GLN A 19 -5.01 -2.32 -8.19
C GLN A 19 -4.22 -2.02 -9.46
N ARG A 20 -4.41 -0.81 -9.94
CA ARG A 20 -3.72 -0.28 -11.10
C ARG A 20 -3.12 1.07 -10.75
N ALA A 21 -1.91 1.32 -11.23
CA ALA A 21 -1.36 2.65 -11.27
C ALA A 21 -1.93 3.38 -12.48
N ASP A 22 -2.36 4.63 -12.33
CA ASP A 22 -2.92 5.40 -13.45
C ASP A 22 -1.93 5.45 -14.60
N VAL A 23 -0.65 5.73 -14.30
CA VAL A 23 0.42 5.76 -15.32
C VAL A 23 1.73 5.28 -14.71
N VAL A 24 2.47 4.46 -15.47
CA VAL A 24 3.90 4.21 -15.24
C VAL A 24 4.66 4.71 -16.46
N LEU A 25 5.52 5.69 -16.24
CA LEU A 25 6.45 6.18 -17.27
C LEU A 25 7.71 5.32 -17.23
N ALA A 26 8.09 4.73 -18.36
CA ALA A 26 9.29 3.92 -18.51
C ALA A 26 10.25 4.57 -19.50
N GLY A 27 11.49 4.72 -19.13
CA GLY A 27 12.49 5.38 -19.93
C GLY A 27 13.92 5.06 -19.50
N THR A 28 14.86 5.85 -20.00
CA THR A 28 16.28 5.72 -19.67
C THR A 28 16.69 6.87 -18.76
N HIS A 29 17.38 6.57 -17.67
CA HIS A 29 17.86 7.60 -16.74
C HIS A 29 18.96 8.44 -17.39
N PRO A 30 18.87 9.79 -17.38
CA PRO A 30 19.76 10.66 -18.14
C PRO A 30 21.24 10.58 -17.72
N LYS A 31 21.54 10.24 -16.47
CA LYS A 31 22.92 10.17 -15.96
C LYS A 31 23.52 8.76 -16.04
N THR A 32 22.72 7.73 -15.82
CA THR A 32 23.25 6.33 -15.77
C THR A 32 23.08 5.58 -17.07
N GLY A 33 22.18 6.04 -17.96
CA GLY A 33 21.83 5.32 -19.18
C GLY A 33 21.00 4.06 -18.98
N GLU A 34 20.60 3.78 -17.75
CA GLU A 34 19.86 2.56 -17.36
C GLU A 34 18.34 2.80 -17.32
N ALA A 35 17.57 1.71 -17.26
CA ALA A 35 16.12 1.79 -17.13
C ALA A 35 15.71 2.59 -15.90
N SER A 36 14.75 3.48 -16.07
CA SER A 36 14.19 4.34 -15.02
C SER A 36 12.67 4.40 -15.15
N TYR A 37 11.98 4.41 -14.01
CA TYR A 37 10.53 4.33 -13.95
C TYR A 37 9.98 5.41 -13.02
N VAL A 38 8.85 6.01 -13.43
CA VAL A 38 8.11 6.94 -12.59
C VAL A 38 6.64 6.53 -12.55
N VAL A 39 6.16 6.16 -11.37
CA VAL A 39 4.74 5.92 -11.14
C VAL A 39 4.06 7.26 -10.92
N VAL A 40 2.95 7.48 -11.62
CA VAL A 40 2.17 8.72 -11.54
C VAL A 40 0.74 8.39 -11.13
N GLU A 41 0.31 8.97 -10.03
CA GLU A 41 -1.09 8.97 -9.59
C GLU A 41 -1.72 10.31 -9.95
N LEU A 42 -2.86 10.29 -10.62
CA LEU A 42 -3.57 11.48 -11.11
C LEU A 42 -4.83 11.74 -10.29
N LYS A 43 -5.01 12.96 -9.80
CA LYS A 43 -6.20 13.37 -9.08
C LYS A 43 -6.80 14.65 -9.67
N GLN A 44 -8.12 14.61 -9.91
CA GLN A 44 -8.88 15.78 -10.37
C GLN A 44 -9.30 16.71 -9.21
N TRP A 45 -8.64 16.61 -8.06
CA TRP A 45 -9.03 17.36 -6.89
C TRP A 45 -8.58 18.82 -7.00
N SER A 46 -9.49 19.74 -6.70
CA SER A 46 -9.18 21.17 -6.59
C SER A 46 -8.89 21.58 -5.15
N ALA A 47 -9.47 20.86 -4.19
CA ALA A 47 -9.29 21.04 -2.75
C ALA A 47 -9.31 19.69 -2.05
N ALA A 48 -8.57 19.55 -0.96
CA ALA A 48 -8.60 18.40 -0.08
C ALA A 48 -8.02 18.77 1.29
N TYR A 49 -8.54 18.14 2.34
CA TYR A 49 -8.16 18.40 3.74
C TYR A 49 -7.88 17.08 4.45
N THR A 50 -7.08 17.11 5.51
CA THR A 50 -6.88 15.92 6.35
C THR A 50 -8.18 15.53 7.05
N PHE A 51 -8.45 14.23 7.11
CA PHE A 51 -9.62 13.70 7.81
C PHE A 51 -9.29 13.46 9.28
N GLU A 52 -10.05 14.09 10.18
CA GLU A 52 -9.88 13.96 11.64
C GLU A 52 -8.42 14.15 12.14
N GLY A 53 -7.62 14.92 11.41
CA GLY A 53 -6.20 15.16 11.76
C GLY A 53 -5.25 14.03 11.36
N ASP A 54 -5.72 12.97 10.69
CA ASP A 54 -4.87 11.92 10.17
C ASP A 54 -4.21 12.37 8.84
N PRO A 55 -2.88 12.49 8.76
CA PRO A 55 -2.19 12.96 7.56
C PRO A 55 -2.25 11.96 6.39
N GLU A 56 -2.61 10.70 6.64
CA GLU A 56 -2.68 9.65 5.62
C GLU A 56 -4.07 9.54 4.98
N ILE A 57 -5.10 10.12 5.62
CA ILE A 57 -6.48 10.10 5.17
C ILE A 57 -6.95 11.52 4.84
N VAL A 58 -7.63 11.66 3.71
CA VAL A 58 -8.11 12.96 3.24
C VAL A 58 -9.59 12.93 2.90
N GLU A 59 -10.23 14.07 3.12
CA GLU A 59 -11.58 14.36 2.65
C GLU A 59 -11.51 15.33 1.47
N VAL A 60 -12.28 15.03 0.41
CA VAL A 60 -12.34 15.83 -0.80
C VAL A 60 -13.73 16.42 -0.93
N PRO A 61 -13.89 17.73 -0.82
CA PRO A 61 -15.19 18.39 -0.89
C PRO A 61 -15.93 18.07 -2.19
N GLY A 62 -17.20 17.70 -2.06
CA GLY A 62 -18.08 17.42 -3.20
C GLY A 62 -17.84 16.05 -3.87
N LEU A 63 -16.90 15.25 -3.39
CA LEU A 63 -16.66 13.92 -3.94
C LEU A 63 -17.38 12.87 -3.06
N PRO A 64 -18.36 12.11 -3.60
CA PRO A 64 -19.07 11.10 -2.84
C PRO A 64 -18.15 9.91 -2.48
N GLY A 65 -18.51 9.17 -1.44
CA GLY A 65 -17.82 7.93 -1.05
C GLY A 65 -16.90 8.05 0.17
N GLY A 66 -16.94 9.18 0.89
CA GLY A 66 -16.23 9.35 2.17
C GLY A 66 -14.72 9.58 2.07
N PRO A 67 -14.02 9.41 3.20
CA PRO A 67 -12.58 9.63 3.28
C PRO A 67 -11.76 8.75 2.32
N ARG A 68 -10.62 9.26 1.88
CA ARG A 68 -9.75 8.61 0.89
C ARG A 68 -8.32 8.60 1.36
N LEU A 69 -7.53 7.69 0.83
CA LEU A 69 -6.10 7.67 1.08
C LEU A 69 -5.44 8.89 0.45
N HIS A 70 -4.47 9.45 1.16
CA HIS A 70 -3.66 10.55 0.66
C HIS A 70 -2.91 10.14 -0.63
N PRO A 71 -2.91 10.96 -1.71
CA PRO A 71 -2.35 10.57 -3.01
C PRO A 71 -0.86 10.18 -2.97
N VAL A 72 -0.07 10.82 -2.10
CA VAL A 72 1.34 10.46 -1.91
C VAL A 72 1.47 9.08 -1.24
N ILE A 73 0.63 8.77 -0.27
CA ILE A 73 0.63 7.47 0.38
C ILE A 73 0.19 6.38 -0.62
N GLN A 74 -0.79 6.69 -1.44
CA GLN A 74 -1.26 5.79 -2.50
C GLN A 74 -0.14 5.45 -3.50
N VAL A 75 0.56 6.45 -4.04
CA VAL A 75 1.65 6.23 -5.00
C VAL A 75 2.86 5.55 -4.36
N ARG A 76 3.16 5.83 -3.09
CA ARG A 76 4.18 5.07 -2.32
C ARG A 76 3.84 3.59 -2.29
N GLY A 77 2.61 3.24 -1.93
CA GLY A 77 2.14 1.85 -1.94
C GLY A 77 2.29 1.17 -3.30
N TYR A 78 2.07 1.89 -4.39
CA TYR A 78 2.29 1.36 -5.74
C TYR A 78 3.77 1.08 -6.02
N CYS A 79 4.65 2.02 -5.67
CA CYS A 79 6.09 1.84 -5.79
C CYS A 79 6.58 0.66 -4.95
N ASP A 80 6.07 0.54 -3.73
CA ASP A 80 6.43 -0.55 -2.84
C ASP A 80 6.00 -1.92 -3.39
N SER A 81 4.79 -1.99 -3.99
CA SER A 81 4.35 -3.21 -4.68
C SER A 81 5.28 -3.61 -5.83
N LEU A 82 5.75 -2.65 -6.60
CA LEU A 82 6.71 -2.92 -7.67
C LEU A 82 8.07 -3.38 -7.13
N LEU A 83 8.58 -2.73 -6.08
CA LEU A 83 9.84 -3.10 -5.42
C LEU A 83 9.76 -4.49 -4.79
N ASP A 84 8.60 -4.85 -4.26
CA ASP A 84 8.42 -6.12 -3.55
C ASP A 84 8.18 -7.30 -4.49
N PHE A 85 7.56 -7.08 -5.66
CA PHE A 85 7.11 -8.18 -6.50
C PHE A 85 7.62 -8.18 -7.93
N ALA A 86 8.03 -7.04 -8.48
CA ALA A 86 8.60 -7.00 -9.83
C ALA A 86 10.11 -7.29 -9.79
N ARG A 87 10.52 -8.44 -10.34
CA ARG A 87 11.91 -8.89 -10.30
C ARG A 87 12.90 -7.88 -10.86
N VAL A 88 12.49 -7.11 -11.85
CA VAL A 88 13.31 -6.04 -12.47
C VAL A 88 13.70 -4.95 -11.47
N MET A 89 12.95 -4.79 -10.37
CA MET A 89 13.21 -3.80 -9.31
C MET A 89 14.06 -4.34 -8.17
N ALA A 90 14.21 -5.68 -8.05
CA ALA A 90 14.78 -6.32 -6.86
C ALA A 90 16.20 -5.84 -6.49
N ASP A 91 17.02 -5.57 -7.51
CA ASP A 91 18.42 -5.15 -7.33
C ASP A 91 18.62 -3.65 -7.66
N ARG A 92 17.53 -2.93 -7.98
CA ARG A 92 17.60 -1.55 -8.47
C ARG A 92 16.46 -0.66 -7.93
N PRO A 93 16.35 -0.51 -6.60
CA PRO A 93 15.30 0.31 -6.00
C PRO A 93 15.36 1.78 -6.45
N ASP A 94 16.56 2.29 -6.75
CA ASP A 94 16.76 3.67 -7.21
C ASP A 94 16.24 3.94 -8.64
N ALA A 95 15.96 2.88 -9.41
CA ALA A 95 15.37 3.02 -10.73
C ALA A 95 13.91 3.51 -10.69
N LEU A 96 13.25 3.40 -9.52
CA LEU A 96 11.83 3.72 -9.34
C LEU A 96 11.65 5.04 -8.60
N ALA A 97 10.70 5.84 -9.06
CA ALA A 97 10.20 7.02 -8.36
C ALA A 97 8.67 7.06 -8.43
N GLY A 98 8.05 7.83 -7.53
CA GLY A 98 6.60 7.99 -7.50
C GLY A 98 6.19 9.44 -7.28
N ILE A 99 5.18 9.87 -8.04
CA ILE A 99 4.58 11.21 -7.90
C ILE A 99 3.06 11.11 -7.89
N ALA A 100 2.43 12.01 -7.12
CA ALA A 100 1.01 12.29 -7.24
C ALA A 100 0.85 13.69 -7.86
N TYR A 101 -0.08 13.82 -8.81
CA TYR A 101 -0.34 15.08 -9.49
C TYR A 101 -1.80 15.47 -9.40
N LEU A 102 -2.08 16.55 -8.65
CA LEU A 102 -3.40 17.15 -8.52
C LEU A 102 -3.59 18.20 -9.62
N HIS A 103 -4.04 17.77 -10.79
CA HIS A 103 -4.03 18.62 -11.98
C HIS A 103 -5.09 19.72 -11.98
N ASN A 104 -6.07 19.72 -11.05
CA ASN A 104 -7.05 20.78 -10.87
C ASN A 104 -6.75 21.67 -9.65
N ALA A 105 -5.74 21.35 -8.83
CA ALA A 105 -5.36 22.18 -7.68
C ALA A 105 -4.49 23.36 -8.13
N ALA A 106 -5.14 24.43 -8.59
CA ALA A 106 -4.46 25.65 -9.01
C ALA A 106 -4.07 26.55 -7.83
N ASP A 107 -4.79 26.49 -6.71
CA ASP A 107 -4.48 27.19 -5.48
C ASP A 107 -3.90 26.23 -4.44
N PRO A 108 -2.58 26.29 -4.14
CA PRO A 108 -1.94 25.43 -3.15
C PRO A 108 -2.53 25.57 -1.74
N ALA A 109 -3.15 26.70 -1.40
CA ALA A 109 -3.75 26.90 -0.08
C ALA A 109 -4.91 25.93 0.20
N LEU A 110 -5.64 25.51 -0.84
CA LEU A 110 -6.74 24.55 -0.75
C LEU A 110 -6.30 23.09 -0.57
N VAL A 111 -5.00 22.81 -0.68
CA VAL A 111 -4.41 21.49 -0.51
C VAL A 111 -3.19 21.52 0.42
N LYS A 112 -3.05 22.58 1.24
CA LYS A 112 -1.88 22.80 2.11
C LYS A 112 -1.60 21.64 3.05
N ASP A 113 -2.64 21.00 3.56
CA ASP A 113 -2.52 19.86 4.48
C ASP A 113 -1.86 18.67 3.81
N LEU A 114 -2.12 18.47 2.50
CA LEU A 114 -1.50 17.42 1.71
C LEU A 114 -0.01 17.68 1.44
N LEU A 115 0.39 18.95 1.42
CA LEU A 115 1.79 19.33 1.22
C LEU A 115 2.66 19.11 2.48
N ALA A 116 2.04 18.84 3.63
CA ALA A 116 2.74 18.54 4.88
C ALA A 116 3.35 17.12 4.91
N VAL A 117 2.93 16.22 4.04
CA VAL A 117 3.47 14.86 3.98
C VAL A 117 4.93 14.88 3.51
N PRO A 118 5.86 14.24 4.23
CA PRO A 118 7.28 14.27 3.88
C PRO A 118 7.55 13.78 2.46
N VAL A 119 8.39 14.51 1.73
CA VAL A 119 8.80 14.16 0.37
C VAL A 119 9.78 13.00 0.39
N SER A 120 9.59 12.03 -0.52
CA SER A 120 10.52 10.94 -0.76
C SER A 120 10.71 10.69 -2.26
N THR A 121 11.63 9.81 -2.64
CA THR A 121 11.81 9.42 -4.05
C THR A 121 10.54 8.76 -4.61
N THR A 122 9.86 7.95 -3.82
CA THR A 122 8.65 7.22 -4.21
C THR A 122 7.34 7.94 -3.85
N GLY A 123 7.41 9.17 -3.32
CA GLY A 123 6.22 9.90 -2.90
C GLY A 123 6.43 11.40 -2.87
N ARG A 124 6.08 12.07 -3.96
CA ARG A 124 6.13 13.53 -4.10
C ARG A 124 4.79 14.01 -4.64
N LEU A 125 4.27 15.09 -4.04
CA LEU A 125 3.07 15.75 -4.52
C LEU A 125 3.42 16.92 -5.42
N PHE A 126 2.68 17.04 -6.52
CA PHE A 126 2.65 18.22 -7.37
C PHE A 126 1.22 18.67 -7.60
N THR A 127 1.03 19.97 -7.74
CA THR A 127 -0.24 20.60 -8.05
C THR A 127 -0.21 21.21 -9.46
N ALA A 128 -1.33 21.73 -9.93
CA ALA A 128 -1.38 22.46 -11.21
C ALA A 128 -0.43 23.67 -11.21
N ALA A 129 -0.23 24.31 -10.05
CA ALA A 129 0.73 25.41 -9.87
C ALA A 129 2.20 24.97 -10.03
N ASP A 130 2.50 23.70 -9.69
CA ASP A 130 3.87 23.15 -9.70
C ASP A 130 4.22 22.42 -10.98
N LYS A 131 3.45 22.57 -12.06
CA LYS A 131 3.64 21.86 -13.33
C LYS A 131 5.09 21.97 -13.86
N GLY A 132 5.73 23.14 -13.73
CA GLY A 132 7.12 23.35 -14.12
C GLY A 132 8.06 22.43 -13.34
N ALA A 133 7.96 22.45 -12.02
CA ALA A 133 8.77 21.63 -11.11
C ALA A 133 8.55 20.12 -11.34
N MET A 134 7.30 19.70 -11.62
CA MET A 134 7.01 18.31 -12.01
C MET A 134 7.72 17.91 -13.30
N LEU A 135 7.69 18.76 -14.32
CA LEU A 135 8.38 18.49 -15.60
C LEU A 135 9.90 18.40 -15.40
N ASP A 136 10.47 19.24 -14.57
CA ASP A 136 11.91 19.20 -14.27
C ASP A 136 12.28 17.92 -13.49
N PHE A 137 11.43 17.50 -12.56
CA PHE A 137 11.58 16.21 -11.89
C PHE A 137 11.56 15.05 -12.89
N LEU A 138 10.60 15.04 -13.81
CA LEU A 138 10.52 13.99 -14.84
C LEU A 138 11.74 13.98 -15.74
N ARG A 139 12.23 15.15 -16.18
CA ARG A 139 13.45 15.29 -16.99
C ARG A 139 14.71 14.82 -16.28
N ALA A 140 14.77 14.99 -14.96
CA ALA A 140 15.88 14.49 -14.15
C ALA A 140 15.91 12.95 -14.04
N ARG A 141 14.79 12.29 -14.31
CA ARG A 141 14.62 10.83 -14.20
C ARG A 141 14.53 10.13 -15.55
N LEU A 142 14.04 10.81 -16.58
CA LEU A 142 13.71 10.23 -17.88
C LEU A 142 14.33 11.07 -18.99
N SER A 143 15.24 10.47 -19.75
CA SER A 143 15.87 11.09 -20.89
C SER A 143 14.99 11.01 -22.15
N PRO A 144 15.28 11.79 -23.22
CA PRO A 144 14.57 11.69 -24.49
C PRO A 144 14.94 10.44 -25.33
N VAL A 145 15.81 9.57 -24.82
CA VAL A 145 16.19 8.30 -25.47
C VAL A 145 15.00 7.33 -25.41
N PRO A 146 14.76 6.51 -26.48
CA PRO A 146 13.64 5.57 -26.50
C PRO A 146 13.61 4.64 -25.29
N GLY A 147 12.48 4.63 -24.57
CA GLY A 147 12.26 3.88 -23.33
C GLY A 147 11.68 2.47 -23.52
N ARG A 148 11.49 2.04 -24.77
CA ARG A 148 10.85 0.75 -25.07
C ARG A 148 11.48 -0.41 -24.34
N GLN A 149 12.80 -0.47 -24.29
CA GLN A 149 13.51 -1.53 -23.55
C GLN A 149 13.14 -1.53 -22.06
N ALA A 150 13.06 -0.36 -21.45
CA ALA A 150 12.65 -0.26 -20.04
C ALA A 150 11.19 -0.72 -19.84
N ALA A 151 10.29 -0.33 -20.75
CA ALA A 151 8.90 -0.78 -20.71
C ALA A 151 8.79 -2.30 -20.86
N ASP A 152 9.48 -2.87 -21.84
CA ASP A 152 9.50 -4.32 -22.08
C ASP A 152 10.07 -5.10 -20.88
N LEU A 153 11.13 -4.58 -20.22
CA LEU A 153 11.69 -5.14 -19.00
C LEU A 153 10.67 -5.17 -17.84
N LEU A 154 9.87 -4.11 -17.70
CA LEU A 154 8.86 -4.04 -16.64
C LEU A 154 7.67 -4.95 -16.94
N ILE A 155 7.14 -4.91 -18.17
CA ILE A 155 5.97 -5.68 -18.60
C ILE A 155 6.25 -7.19 -18.50
N ASN A 156 7.45 -7.61 -18.92
CA ASN A 156 7.85 -9.01 -18.90
C ASN A 156 8.57 -9.42 -17.62
N SER A 157 8.60 -8.56 -16.59
CA SER A 157 9.24 -8.88 -15.31
C SER A 157 8.55 -10.06 -14.65
N PRO A 158 9.29 -11.12 -14.28
CA PRO A 158 8.73 -12.18 -13.46
C PRO A 158 8.19 -11.60 -12.14
N ILE A 159 7.01 -12.07 -11.73
CA ILE A 159 6.39 -11.71 -10.46
C ILE A 159 6.81 -12.73 -9.42
N ALA A 160 7.58 -12.28 -8.43
CA ALA A 160 7.98 -13.10 -7.30
C ALA A 160 8.19 -12.19 -6.07
N PRO A 161 7.80 -12.65 -4.87
CA PRO A 161 8.07 -11.89 -3.65
C PRO A 161 9.58 -11.69 -3.50
N SER A 162 9.98 -10.47 -3.17
CA SER A 162 11.37 -10.15 -2.90
C SER A 162 11.83 -10.90 -1.64
N LYS A 163 13.11 -11.22 -1.56
CA LYS A 163 13.71 -11.83 -0.35
C LYS A 163 13.47 -10.95 0.88
N GLN A 164 13.39 -9.65 0.68
CA GLN A 164 13.13 -8.67 1.72
C GLN A 164 11.70 -8.79 2.22
N LEU A 165 10.71 -8.89 1.33
CA LEU A 165 9.31 -9.10 1.72
C LEU A 165 9.13 -10.38 2.54
N LEU A 166 9.77 -11.48 2.13
CA LEU A 166 9.72 -12.74 2.88
C LEU A 166 10.36 -12.62 4.28
N LYS A 167 11.48 -11.91 4.39
CA LYS A 167 12.10 -11.61 5.69
C LYS A 167 11.22 -10.70 6.54
N LEU A 168 10.59 -9.71 5.92
CA LEU A 168 9.70 -8.77 6.56
C LEU A 168 8.42 -9.47 7.04
N ALA A 169 7.83 -10.33 6.23
CA ALA A 169 6.68 -11.16 6.64
C ALA A 169 6.99 -11.99 7.89
N ALA A 170 8.17 -12.59 7.93
CA ALA A 170 8.62 -13.34 9.11
C ALA A 170 8.93 -12.43 10.32
N ALA A 171 9.40 -11.22 10.10
CA ALA A 171 9.71 -10.26 11.16
C ALA A 171 8.46 -9.58 11.72
N GLU A 172 7.45 -9.35 10.91
CA GLU A 172 6.22 -8.66 11.30
C GLU A 172 5.35 -9.47 12.24
N ILE A 173 5.29 -10.77 12.00
CA ILE A 173 4.67 -11.68 12.95
C ILE A 173 5.44 -11.66 14.28
N ARG A 174 6.67 -11.17 14.30
CA ARG A 174 7.52 -11.11 15.47
C ARG A 174 7.46 -9.82 16.26
N ASP A 175 7.30 -8.64 15.72
CA ASP A 175 7.33 -7.39 16.50
C ASP A 175 7.26 -6.07 15.71
N ARG A 176 7.09 -6.03 14.36
CA ARG A 176 7.18 -4.76 13.61
C ARG A 176 6.14 -4.64 12.50
N PRO A 177 5.49 -3.47 12.33
CA PRO A 177 4.56 -3.22 11.22
C PRO A 177 5.36 -2.91 9.96
N GLN A 178 5.52 -3.88 9.09
CA GLN A 178 6.32 -3.70 7.88
C GLN A 178 5.69 -4.30 6.60
N PHE A 179 4.43 -4.76 6.63
CA PHE A 179 3.70 -4.98 5.39
C PHE A 179 3.29 -3.62 4.83
N GLN A 180 3.84 -3.29 3.70
CA GLN A 180 3.42 -2.09 3.00
C GLN A 180 2.09 -2.38 2.33
N LEU A 181 1.06 -1.81 2.92
CA LEU A 181 -0.29 -1.91 2.43
C LEU A 181 -0.47 -0.94 1.26
N ILE A 182 -1.19 -1.36 0.25
CA ILE A 182 -1.32 -0.59 -0.98
C ILE A 182 -2.70 0.07 -1.02
N GLY A 183 -2.72 1.39 -1.20
CA GLY A 183 -3.93 2.13 -1.48
C GLY A 183 -5.05 1.84 -0.46
N ASN A 184 -6.13 1.23 -0.92
CA ASN A 184 -7.29 0.92 -0.08
C ASN A 184 -7.01 -0.10 1.04
N GLN A 185 -5.90 -0.84 0.99
CA GLN A 185 -5.52 -1.76 2.07
C GLN A 185 -5.07 -0.99 3.31
N GLN A 186 -4.28 0.07 3.12
CA GLN A 186 -3.89 0.96 4.22
C GLN A 186 -5.11 1.61 4.84
N LEU A 187 -5.98 2.21 4.01
CA LEU A 187 -7.23 2.79 4.49
C LEU A 187 -8.07 1.76 5.27
N ALA A 188 -8.17 0.52 4.79
CA ALA A 188 -8.92 -0.51 5.50
C ALA A 188 -8.31 -0.82 6.88
N VAL A 189 -6.98 -0.92 6.98
CA VAL A 189 -6.29 -1.13 8.27
C VAL A 189 -6.55 0.04 9.21
N ASP A 190 -6.39 1.28 8.75
CA ASP A 190 -6.58 2.47 9.58
C ASP A 190 -8.02 2.59 10.08
N LEU A 191 -9.00 2.37 9.21
CA LEU A 191 -10.42 2.35 9.61
C LEU A 191 -10.74 1.24 10.63
N VAL A 192 -10.17 0.05 10.46
CA VAL A 192 -10.33 -1.04 11.43
C VAL A 192 -9.67 -0.68 12.75
N MET A 193 -8.45 -0.13 12.74
CA MET A 193 -7.74 0.28 13.95
C MET A 193 -8.52 1.37 14.70
N HIS A 194 -9.01 2.38 13.99
CA HIS A 194 -9.85 3.43 14.55
C HIS A 194 -11.13 2.86 15.18
N ALA A 195 -11.82 1.95 14.46
CA ALA A 195 -13.02 1.30 14.97
C ALA A 195 -12.77 0.44 16.20
N VAL A 196 -11.61 -0.22 16.30
CA VAL A 196 -11.21 -0.99 17.50
C VAL A 196 -11.00 -0.07 18.71
N GLU A 197 -10.29 1.05 18.53
CA GLU A 197 -10.08 2.01 19.61
C GLU A 197 -11.40 2.65 20.08
N HIS A 198 -12.29 3.02 19.17
CA HIS A 198 -13.62 3.52 19.50
C HIS A 198 -14.49 2.49 20.22
N ALA A 199 -14.48 1.23 19.76
CA ALA A 199 -15.23 0.16 20.43
C ALA A 199 -14.76 -0.04 21.87
N ARG A 200 -13.45 0.04 22.12
CA ARG A 200 -12.86 -0.05 23.47
C ARG A 200 -13.24 1.13 24.35
N ALA A 201 -13.07 2.35 23.83
CA ALA A 201 -13.41 3.57 24.55
C ALA A 201 -14.88 3.58 24.97
N GLY A 202 -15.77 3.10 24.10
CA GLY A 202 -17.20 3.00 24.33
C GLY A 202 -17.66 1.70 25.02
N ASN A 203 -16.75 0.76 25.32
CA ASN A 203 -17.06 -0.59 25.80
C ASN A 203 -18.16 -1.29 24.98
N THR A 204 -18.03 -1.20 23.65
CA THR A 204 -19.00 -1.74 22.68
C THR A 204 -18.38 -2.85 21.84
N LYS A 205 -19.23 -3.69 21.23
CA LYS A 205 -18.81 -4.68 20.23
C LYS A 205 -19.10 -4.15 18.83
N ARG A 206 -18.17 -4.34 17.92
CA ARG A 206 -18.33 -3.97 16.51
C ARG A 206 -17.94 -5.14 15.60
N VAL A 207 -18.67 -5.30 14.51
CA VAL A 207 -18.32 -6.20 13.42
C VAL A 207 -17.94 -5.32 12.22
N ILE A 208 -16.75 -5.57 11.66
CA ILE A 208 -16.22 -4.84 10.52
C ILE A 208 -16.06 -5.84 9.38
N ALA A 209 -16.77 -5.66 8.28
CA ALA A 209 -16.65 -6.48 7.09
C ALA A 209 -15.68 -5.81 6.10
N VAL A 210 -14.59 -6.51 5.77
CA VAL A 210 -13.65 -6.10 4.72
C VAL A 210 -13.93 -6.95 3.49
N THR A 211 -14.53 -6.35 2.46
CA THR A 211 -14.88 -7.03 1.22
C THR A 211 -13.89 -6.73 0.11
N GLY A 212 -13.68 -7.69 -0.78
CA GLY A 212 -12.77 -7.52 -1.92
C GLY A 212 -12.68 -8.79 -2.74
N GLY A 213 -12.38 -8.67 -4.02
CA GLY A 213 -12.19 -9.78 -4.94
C GLY A 213 -10.98 -10.67 -4.61
N PRO A 214 -10.80 -11.80 -5.31
CA PRO A 214 -9.58 -12.60 -5.23
C PRO A 214 -8.34 -11.73 -5.53
N GLY A 215 -7.26 -11.92 -4.78
CA GLY A 215 -6.02 -11.15 -4.96
C GLY A 215 -6.04 -9.70 -4.48
N SER A 216 -7.14 -9.22 -3.86
CA SER A 216 -7.21 -7.83 -3.33
C SER A 216 -6.36 -7.61 -2.06
N GLY A 217 -5.72 -8.66 -1.53
CA GLY A 217 -4.85 -8.57 -0.36
C GLY A 217 -5.57 -8.62 0.98
N LYS A 218 -6.78 -9.16 1.07
CA LYS A 218 -7.52 -9.31 2.34
C LYS A 218 -6.69 -10.00 3.43
N SER A 219 -6.00 -11.07 3.08
CA SER A 219 -5.13 -11.78 4.03
C SER A 219 -3.90 -10.97 4.46
N VAL A 220 -3.41 -10.08 3.59
CA VAL A 220 -2.34 -9.13 3.95
C VAL A 220 -2.86 -8.13 4.97
N ILE A 221 -4.05 -7.57 4.75
CA ILE A 221 -4.74 -6.70 5.71
C ILE A 221 -4.90 -7.43 7.06
N ALA A 222 -5.40 -8.67 7.02
CA ALA A 222 -5.60 -9.48 8.21
C ALA A 222 -4.29 -9.67 9.00
N LEU A 223 -3.19 -10.00 8.32
CA LEU A 223 -1.88 -10.16 8.96
C LEU A 223 -1.32 -8.86 9.52
N SER A 224 -1.43 -7.76 8.77
CA SER A 224 -0.99 -6.44 9.25
C SER A 224 -1.76 -6.03 10.50
N LEU A 225 -3.07 -6.27 10.53
CA LEU A 225 -3.90 -6.03 11.72
C LEU A 225 -3.47 -6.90 12.90
N VAL A 226 -3.15 -8.20 12.69
CA VAL A 226 -2.62 -9.06 13.77
C VAL A 226 -1.34 -8.45 14.34
N GLY A 227 -0.39 -8.06 13.49
CA GLY A 227 0.88 -7.47 13.91
C GLY A 227 0.69 -6.16 14.69
N GLU A 228 -0.12 -5.24 14.15
CA GLU A 228 -0.38 -3.92 14.74
C GLU A 228 -1.11 -4.03 16.09
N LEU A 229 -2.17 -4.83 16.16
CA LEU A 229 -2.94 -5.06 17.38
C LEU A 229 -2.10 -5.73 18.47
N ALA A 230 -1.33 -6.76 18.10
CA ALA A 230 -0.42 -7.44 19.03
C ALA A 230 0.65 -6.47 19.57
N ARG A 231 1.20 -5.60 18.75
CA ARG A 231 2.16 -4.58 19.19
C ARG A 231 1.56 -3.57 20.15
N ARG A 232 0.28 -3.23 19.98
CA ARG A 232 -0.48 -2.39 20.94
C ARG A 232 -0.96 -3.16 22.19
N GLY A 233 -0.51 -4.40 22.38
CA GLY A 233 -0.86 -5.21 23.53
C GLY A 233 -2.31 -5.70 23.53
N ARG A 234 -2.97 -5.78 22.35
CA ARG A 234 -4.33 -6.28 22.22
C ARG A 234 -4.34 -7.80 22.07
N THR A 235 -5.26 -8.47 22.75
CA THR A 235 -5.49 -9.89 22.54
C THR A 235 -6.18 -10.10 21.20
N VAL A 236 -5.41 -10.48 20.21
CA VAL A 236 -5.89 -10.71 18.84
C VAL A 236 -5.63 -12.13 18.41
N ILE A 237 -6.58 -12.73 17.70
CA ILE A 237 -6.41 -14.04 17.06
C ILE A 237 -6.87 -13.94 15.59
N HIS A 238 -6.10 -14.57 14.72
CA HIS A 238 -6.46 -14.80 13.33
C HIS A 238 -7.08 -16.19 13.16
N ALA A 239 -8.24 -16.26 12.56
CA ALA A 239 -8.94 -17.51 12.28
C ALA A 239 -9.24 -17.63 10.78
N THR A 240 -9.07 -18.83 10.24
CA THR A 240 -9.38 -19.12 8.84
C THR A 240 -9.83 -20.56 8.68
N GLY A 241 -10.60 -20.86 7.60
CA GLY A 241 -10.94 -22.22 7.16
C GLY A 241 -9.80 -22.92 6.41
N SER A 242 -8.81 -22.18 5.92
CA SER A 242 -7.71 -22.70 5.08
C SER A 242 -6.61 -23.37 5.90
N ARG A 243 -6.50 -24.72 5.78
CA ARG A 243 -5.43 -25.49 6.44
C ARG A 243 -4.05 -25.17 5.88
N SER A 244 -3.91 -25.07 4.56
CA SER A 244 -2.62 -24.80 3.90
C SER A 244 -2.09 -23.44 4.28
N PHE A 245 -2.94 -22.42 4.30
CA PHE A 245 -2.58 -21.08 4.69
C PHE A 245 -2.14 -21.01 6.16
N THR A 246 -2.93 -21.56 7.09
CA THR A 246 -2.58 -21.64 8.50
C THR A 246 -1.26 -22.35 8.75
N GLN A 247 -1.02 -23.48 8.06
CA GLN A 247 0.24 -24.24 8.20
C GLN A 247 1.44 -23.45 7.68
N THR A 248 1.29 -22.73 6.58
CA THR A 248 2.35 -21.88 6.03
C THR A 248 2.67 -20.74 6.98
N LEU A 249 1.66 -20.04 7.48
CA LEU A 249 1.83 -19.00 8.48
C LEU A 249 2.53 -19.51 9.75
N ARG A 250 2.09 -20.66 10.27
CA ARG A 250 2.72 -21.28 11.45
C ARG A 250 4.17 -21.69 11.19
N LYS A 251 4.50 -22.18 10.01
CA LYS A 251 5.89 -22.52 9.64
C LYS A 251 6.76 -21.28 9.53
N VAL A 252 6.27 -20.23 8.87
CA VAL A 252 7.01 -18.98 8.65
C VAL A 252 7.19 -18.23 9.97
N ALA A 253 6.12 -18.13 10.78
CA ALA A 253 6.10 -17.39 12.04
C ALA A 253 6.79 -18.11 13.21
N ALA A 254 6.97 -19.41 13.12
CA ALA A 254 7.23 -20.26 14.29
C ALA A 254 8.67 -20.67 14.48
N VAL A 255 9.57 -20.38 13.58
CA VAL A 255 10.97 -20.84 13.68
C VAL A 255 11.66 -20.32 14.96
N ARG A 256 11.22 -19.18 15.51
CA ARG A 256 11.80 -18.61 16.75
C ARG A 256 10.76 -18.03 17.74
N ALA A 257 9.46 -18.18 17.52
CA ALA A 257 8.44 -17.59 18.38
C ALA A 257 7.20 -18.48 18.54
N PRO A 258 7.23 -19.48 19.45
CA PRO A 258 6.10 -20.39 19.69
C PRO A 258 4.78 -19.70 20.02
N LYS A 259 4.83 -18.56 20.71
CA LYS A 259 3.63 -17.75 21.07
C LYS A 259 2.87 -17.24 19.86
N VAL A 260 3.57 -16.97 18.74
CA VAL A 260 2.93 -16.49 17.52
C VAL A 260 2.11 -17.58 16.83
N LYS A 261 2.49 -18.87 16.98
CA LYS A 261 1.66 -19.99 16.49
C LYS A 261 0.27 -19.98 17.09
N ALA A 262 0.17 -19.61 18.36
CA ALA A 262 -1.09 -19.58 19.09
C ALA A 262 -2.07 -18.53 18.55
N MET A 263 -1.58 -17.52 17.83
CA MET A 263 -2.41 -16.48 17.22
C MET A 263 -3.12 -16.93 15.94
N PHE A 264 -2.73 -18.06 15.35
CA PHE A 264 -3.33 -18.60 14.13
C PHE A 264 -4.15 -19.85 14.43
N LYS A 265 -5.45 -19.73 14.31
CA LYS A 265 -6.45 -20.75 14.67
C LYS A 265 -7.28 -21.15 13.45
N TYR A 266 -7.96 -22.30 13.60
CA TYR A 266 -9.04 -22.69 12.69
C TYR A 266 -10.39 -22.27 13.29
N PHE A 267 -11.39 -22.02 12.45
CA PHE A 267 -12.73 -21.61 12.91
C PHE A 267 -13.34 -22.59 13.93
N ASN A 268 -13.15 -23.90 13.74
CA ASN A 268 -13.69 -24.92 14.63
C ASN A 268 -13.10 -24.89 16.06
N GLN A 269 -11.94 -24.21 16.27
CA GLN A 269 -11.33 -24.08 17.59
C GLN A 269 -12.04 -23.06 18.49
N PHE A 270 -12.97 -22.29 17.93
CA PHE A 270 -13.77 -21.31 18.69
C PHE A 270 -15.11 -21.85 19.20
N MET A 271 -15.46 -23.11 18.88
CA MET A 271 -16.73 -23.70 19.31
C MET A 271 -16.89 -23.76 20.85
N THR A 272 -15.78 -23.76 21.59
CA THR A 272 -15.73 -23.79 23.04
C THR A 272 -15.05 -22.57 23.64
N ALA A 273 -14.91 -21.47 22.87
CA ALA A 273 -14.25 -20.27 23.34
C ALA A 273 -15.09 -19.52 24.36
N ASP A 274 -14.46 -19.03 25.43
CA ASP A 274 -15.13 -18.23 26.46
C ASP A 274 -15.63 -16.90 25.86
N PRO A 275 -16.84 -16.47 26.22
CA PRO A 275 -17.34 -15.15 25.81
C PRO A 275 -16.41 -14.04 26.31
N ASN A 276 -16.12 -13.08 25.45
CA ASN A 276 -15.26 -11.91 25.75
C ASN A 276 -13.80 -12.23 26.10
N GLY A 277 -13.30 -13.42 25.75
CA GLY A 277 -11.90 -13.81 25.98
C GLY A 277 -10.89 -13.12 25.07
N LEU A 278 -11.35 -12.38 24.05
CA LEU A 278 -10.51 -11.69 23.06
C LEU A 278 -10.94 -10.23 22.90
N ASP A 279 -9.95 -9.36 22.69
CA ASP A 279 -10.19 -7.98 22.25
C ASP A 279 -10.64 -7.95 20.79
N VAL A 280 -9.96 -8.71 19.92
CA VAL A 280 -10.22 -8.72 18.48
C VAL A 280 -10.10 -10.14 17.92
N LEU A 281 -11.09 -10.54 17.12
CA LEU A 281 -11.04 -11.74 16.28
C LEU A 281 -11.02 -11.32 14.83
N ILE A 282 -9.99 -11.74 14.10
CA ILE A 282 -9.87 -11.52 12.65
C ILE A 282 -10.25 -12.83 11.96
N SER A 283 -11.37 -12.82 11.23
CA SER A 283 -11.85 -13.97 10.45
C SER A 283 -11.50 -13.77 8.99
N ASP A 284 -10.57 -14.57 8.47
CA ASP A 284 -10.15 -14.55 7.07
C ASP A 284 -10.81 -15.71 6.31
N GLU A 285 -11.22 -15.46 5.06
CA GLU A 285 -12.00 -16.42 4.24
C GLU A 285 -13.31 -16.87 4.95
N ALA A 286 -14.03 -15.91 5.56
CA ALA A 286 -15.31 -16.15 6.21
C ALA A 286 -16.46 -16.10 5.19
N HIS A 287 -16.58 -17.13 4.35
CA HIS A 287 -17.67 -17.31 3.39
C HIS A 287 -18.33 -18.68 3.54
#